data_28033315560370fc679f260b3d8c3cdd
#
_entry.id   28033315560370fc679f260b3d8c3cdd
#
_cell.length_a   1.000
_cell.length_b   1.000
_cell.length_c   1.000
_cell.angle_alpha   90.00
_cell.angle_beta   90.00
_cell.angle_gamma   90.00
#
_symmetry.space_group_name_H-M   'P 1'
#
loop_
_entity.id
_entity.type
_entity.pdbx_description
1 polymer ?
#
loop_
_entity_poly.entity_id
_entity_poly.type
_entity_poly.pdbx_seq_one_letter_code
_entity_poly.pdbx_strand_id
1 'polypeptide(L)'
;MAEFLAIHQSDATLLGCVLRRLAGKVSLGSSERAAGVGFFQSDDLLLRKRPLGGQPALPEKLADGVESEATLICSGTVGTSGRSFSEQITLPFRFKRWLFAIAGQPDALAPIRPALLKALPDYLRRSVKGDSAAEGLFFTFLSRLRDVGRLDDHELGAEAAARSLAAAVGEAERAFEQVGQPLPGMAAVVSNGRVMATLRRGHPLQVGVIDGLIPCARDEIGPSANELNPKVKSHRMLRAAMVLSGAQGTEGFREVAEREVIAIPRTLTDVRSL
;
A
#
# COMPACT_ATOMS: atom_id res chain seq x y z
N MET A 1 12.24 -6.10 -8.45
CA MET A 1 11.79 -5.67 -7.09
C MET A 1 10.38 -5.13 -7.22
N ALA A 2 9.55 -5.32 -6.23
CA ALA A 2 8.22 -4.72 -6.18
C ALA A 2 8.26 -3.43 -5.36
N GLU A 3 7.45 -2.45 -5.73
CA GLU A 3 7.35 -1.15 -5.06
C GLU A 3 5.90 -0.69 -4.98
N PHE A 4 5.59 0.22 -4.07
CA PHE A 4 4.25 0.78 -3.93
C PHE A 4 4.24 2.25 -3.51
N LEU A 5 3.15 2.92 -3.88
CA LEU A 5 2.70 4.20 -3.34
C LEU A 5 1.28 4.00 -2.80
N ALA A 6 1.08 4.21 -1.51
CA ALA A 6 -0.23 4.20 -0.89
C ALA A 6 -0.63 5.62 -0.51
N ILE A 7 -1.87 5.99 -0.75
CA ILE A 7 -2.42 7.32 -0.48
C ILE A 7 -3.73 7.15 0.29
N HIS A 8 -3.87 7.90 1.37
CA HIS A 8 -5.13 8.07 2.08
C HIS A 8 -5.39 9.56 2.23
N GLN A 9 -6.54 10.04 1.76
CA GLN A 9 -6.86 11.47 1.66
C GLN A 9 -8.31 11.78 2.00
N SER A 10 -8.57 13.04 2.35
CA SER A 10 -9.88 13.51 2.82
C SER A 10 -10.86 13.85 1.69
N ASP A 11 -10.41 13.94 0.43
CA ASP A 11 -11.25 14.31 -0.72
C ASP A 11 -10.88 13.43 -1.93
N ALA A 12 -11.79 12.53 -2.30
CA ALA A 12 -11.60 11.57 -3.39
C ALA A 12 -11.28 12.23 -4.74
N THR A 13 -11.86 13.40 -5.00
CA THR A 13 -11.75 14.10 -6.29
C THR A 13 -10.37 14.70 -6.53
N LEU A 14 -9.60 14.91 -5.47
CA LEU A 14 -8.27 15.53 -5.52
C LEU A 14 -7.10 14.54 -5.67
N LEU A 15 -7.38 13.24 -5.83
CA LEU A 15 -6.32 12.23 -6.02
C LEU A 15 -5.39 12.61 -7.19
N GLY A 16 -5.95 13.00 -8.32
CA GLY A 16 -5.15 13.41 -9.46
C GLY A 16 -4.27 14.64 -9.20
N CYS A 17 -4.70 15.57 -8.34
CA CYS A 17 -3.90 16.72 -7.93
C CYS A 17 -2.75 16.31 -7.01
N VAL A 18 -3.00 15.39 -6.07
CA VAL A 18 -1.95 14.79 -5.21
C VAL A 18 -0.92 14.06 -6.06
N LEU A 19 -1.35 13.21 -6.99
CA LEU A 19 -0.44 12.48 -7.89
C LEU A 19 0.37 13.43 -8.79
N ARG A 20 -0.24 14.51 -9.27
CA ARG A 20 0.46 15.54 -10.07
C ARG A 20 1.55 16.25 -9.27
N ARG A 21 1.34 16.48 -7.98
CA ARG A 21 2.37 17.04 -7.09
C ARG A 21 3.58 16.12 -6.93
N LEU A 22 3.36 14.81 -7.04
CA LEU A 22 4.41 13.78 -6.97
C LEU A 22 5.06 13.49 -8.36
N ALA A 23 4.46 13.97 -9.44
CA ALA A 23 4.95 13.71 -10.80
C ALA A 23 6.41 14.18 -10.97
N GLY A 24 7.23 13.34 -11.56
CA GLY A 24 8.66 13.56 -11.72
C GLY A 24 9.51 13.34 -10.47
N LYS A 25 8.89 13.19 -9.29
CA LYS A 25 9.57 12.89 -8.02
C LYS A 25 9.46 11.42 -7.63
N VAL A 26 8.41 10.74 -8.07
CA VAL A 26 8.08 9.35 -7.72
C VAL A 26 7.91 8.50 -8.97
N SER A 27 8.63 7.38 -9.01
CA SER A 27 8.47 6.32 -10.01
C SER A 27 8.57 4.98 -9.30
N LEU A 28 7.66 4.06 -9.61
CA LEU A 28 7.60 2.74 -9.00
C LEU A 28 8.30 1.71 -9.91
N GLY A 29 9.64 1.74 -9.94
CA GLY A 29 10.45 0.79 -10.71
C GLY A 29 10.29 0.92 -12.24
N SER A 30 11.31 0.61 -12.98
CA SER A 30 11.31 0.72 -14.44
C SER A 30 11.36 -0.61 -15.18
N SER A 31 11.67 -1.70 -14.46
CA SER A 31 11.89 -3.03 -15.06
C SER A 31 10.76 -4.02 -14.78
N GLU A 32 9.70 -3.60 -14.14
CA GLU A 32 8.63 -4.47 -13.72
C GLU A 32 7.69 -4.83 -14.88
N ARG A 33 7.22 -6.07 -14.86
CA ARG A 33 6.38 -6.62 -15.95
C ARG A 33 4.95 -6.13 -15.90
N ALA A 34 4.46 -5.78 -14.71
CA ALA A 34 3.09 -5.38 -14.49
C ALA A 34 2.96 -4.38 -13.35
N ALA A 35 1.87 -3.66 -13.35
CA ALA A 35 1.45 -2.78 -12.27
C ALA A 35 -0.03 -2.95 -11.98
N GLY A 36 -0.42 -2.58 -10.76
CA GLY A 36 -1.81 -2.59 -10.35
C GLY A 36 -2.15 -1.38 -9.49
N VAL A 37 -3.42 -1.01 -9.55
CA VAL A 37 -4.02 0.01 -8.69
C VAL A 37 -5.23 -0.61 -8.02
N GLY A 38 -5.23 -0.57 -6.69
CA GLY A 38 -6.39 -0.87 -5.85
C GLY A 38 -6.92 0.42 -5.28
N PHE A 39 -8.22 0.67 -5.37
CA PHE A 39 -8.82 1.90 -4.89
C PHE A 39 -10.25 1.67 -4.41
N PHE A 40 -10.70 2.56 -3.54
CA PHE A 40 -12.03 2.52 -2.97
C PHE A 40 -12.86 3.62 -3.60
N GLN A 41 -13.98 3.25 -4.20
CA GLN A 41 -14.96 4.17 -4.74
C GLN A 41 -16.30 3.94 -4.04
N SER A 42 -16.76 4.92 -3.29
CA SER A 42 -17.81 4.72 -2.29
C SER A 42 -17.43 3.60 -1.31
N ASP A 43 -18.22 2.55 -1.24
CA ASP A 43 -17.91 1.38 -0.39
C ASP A 43 -17.28 0.21 -1.15
N ASP A 44 -17.10 0.33 -2.46
CA ASP A 44 -16.56 -0.74 -3.29
C ASP A 44 -15.04 -0.66 -3.43
N LEU A 45 -14.39 -1.82 -3.33
CA LEU A 45 -12.98 -1.98 -3.62
C LEU A 45 -12.79 -2.46 -5.06
N LEU A 46 -12.14 -1.64 -5.86
CA LEU A 46 -11.85 -1.90 -7.26
C LEU A 46 -10.36 -2.18 -7.48
N LEU A 47 -10.07 -3.03 -8.46
CA LEU A 47 -8.71 -3.35 -8.90
C LEU A 47 -8.58 -3.10 -10.40
N ARG A 48 -7.50 -2.44 -10.78
CA ARG A 48 -7.06 -2.30 -12.16
C ARG A 48 -5.63 -2.81 -12.25
N LYS A 49 -5.38 -3.86 -13.02
CA LYS A 49 -4.05 -4.46 -13.21
C LYS A 49 -3.74 -4.53 -14.69
N ARG A 50 -2.48 -4.26 -15.06
CA ARG A 50 -2.06 -4.28 -16.46
C ARG A 50 -0.59 -4.62 -16.61
N PRO A 51 -0.17 -5.22 -17.75
CA PRO A 51 1.23 -5.30 -18.11
C PRO A 51 1.80 -3.92 -18.39
N LEU A 52 3.08 -3.72 -18.07
CA LEU A 52 3.79 -2.44 -18.30
C LEU A 52 4.54 -2.41 -19.65
N GLY A 53 4.86 -3.57 -20.22
CA GLY A 53 5.59 -3.65 -21.50
C GLY A 53 6.95 -2.95 -21.49
N GLY A 54 7.63 -2.90 -20.34
CA GLY A 54 8.90 -2.17 -20.18
C GLY A 54 8.76 -0.67 -19.91
N GLN A 55 7.52 -0.15 -19.83
CA GLN A 55 7.27 1.25 -19.49
C GLN A 55 7.43 1.50 -17.98
N PRO A 56 7.88 2.69 -17.55
CA PRO A 56 7.93 3.05 -16.15
C PRO A 56 6.54 3.06 -15.52
N ALA A 57 6.46 2.58 -14.28
CA ALA A 57 5.23 2.60 -13.47
C ALA A 57 5.04 3.99 -12.85
N LEU A 58 4.52 4.94 -13.63
CA LEU A 58 4.24 6.29 -13.19
C LEU A 58 2.87 6.35 -12.49
N PRO A 59 2.82 6.71 -11.19
CA PRO A 59 1.57 6.69 -10.42
C PRO A 59 0.44 7.50 -11.07
N GLU A 60 0.74 8.68 -11.58
CA GLU A 60 -0.24 9.55 -12.26
C GLU A 60 -0.85 8.94 -13.52
N LYS A 61 -0.10 8.07 -14.22
CA LYS A 61 -0.62 7.35 -15.40
C LYS A 61 -1.36 6.06 -15.04
N LEU A 62 -0.95 5.42 -13.95
CA LEU A 62 -1.57 4.18 -13.48
C LEU A 62 -2.96 4.44 -12.88
N ALA A 63 -3.09 5.53 -12.11
CA ALA A 63 -4.32 5.93 -11.46
C ALA A 63 -5.08 7.05 -12.20
N ASP A 64 -4.81 7.24 -13.49
CA ASP A 64 -5.55 8.23 -14.29
C ASP A 64 -7.04 7.92 -14.29
N GLY A 65 -7.87 8.96 -14.11
CA GLY A 65 -9.32 8.87 -14.00
C GLY A 65 -9.83 8.19 -12.72
N VAL A 66 -8.96 7.91 -11.72
CA VAL A 66 -9.38 7.38 -10.42
C VAL A 66 -9.73 8.53 -9.48
N GLU A 67 -10.91 8.45 -8.87
CA GLU A 67 -11.32 9.27 -7.74
C GLU A 67 -11.51 8.38 -6.52
N SER A 68 -10.71 8.61 -5.47
CA SER A 68 -10.69 7.73 -4.30
C SER A 68 -10.09 8.41 -3.08
N GLU A 69 -10.65 8.15 -1.90
CA GLU A 69 -10.05 8.54 -0.62
C GLU A 69 -8.88 7.64 -0.23
N ALA A 70 -8.87 6.38 -0.69
CA ALA A 70 -7.78 5.45 -0.39
C ALA A 70 -7.37 4.67 -1.64
N THR A 71 -6.09 4.80 -2.01
CA THR A 71 -5.53 4.22 -3.24
C THR A 71 -4.19 3.56 -2.95
N LEU A 72 -3.98 2.38 -3.51
CA LEU A 72 -2.72 1.64 -3.45
C LEU A 72 -2.24 1.33 -4.86
N ILE A 73 -1.16 1.98 -5.26
CA ILE A 73 -0.54 1.85 -6.58
C ILE A 73 0.73 1.01 -6.41
N CYS A 74 0.86 -0.05 -7.18
CA CYS A 74 1.96 -0.98 -7.06
C CYS A 74 2.61 -1.26 -8.42
N SER A 75 3.91 -1.45 -8.42
CA SER A 75 4.64 -2.11 -9.48
C SER A 75 5.12 -3.47 -8.98
N GLY A 76 5.17 -4.46 -9.87
CA GLY A 76 5.73 -5.76 -9.60
C GLY A 76 4.73 -6.89 -9.58
N THR A 77 5.28 -8.05 -9.90
CA THR A 77 4.65 -9.35 -9.79
C THR A 77 5.38 -10.17 -8.74
N VAL A 78 4.69 -11.12 -8.13
CA VAL A 78 5.22 -11.99 -7.08
C VAL A 78 4.92 -13.44 -7.39
N GLY A 79 5.88 -14.36 -7.09
CA GLY A 79 5.74 -15.80 -7.36
C GLY A 79 6.57 -16.30 -8.53
N THR A 80 6.68 -17.63 -8.61
CA THR A 80 7.59 -18.32 -9.53
C THR A 80 7.01 -18.55 -10.93
N SER A 81 5.70 -18.47 -11.10
CA SER A 81 4.97 -18.84 -12.32
C SER A 81 5.06 -17.82 -13.47
N GLY A 82 5.91 -16.81 -13.37
CA GLY A 82 5.70 -15.62 -14.09
C GLY A 82 6.59 -15.17 -15.23
N ARG A 83 6.47 -15.76 -16.42
CA ARG A 83 6.95 -15.07 -17.63
C ARG A 83 5.86 -14.21 -18.31
N SER A 84 4.61 -14.39 -17.98
CA SER A 84 3.46 -13.64 -18.52
C SER A 84 2.68 -12.94 -17.41
N PHE A 85 1.96 -11.89 -17.79
CA PHE A 85 1.05 -11.15 -16.90
C PHE A 85 -0.02 -12.11 -16.36
N SER A 86 -0.27 -12.00 -15.05
CA SER A 86 -1.39 -12.68 -14.38
C SER A 86 -1.92 -11.77 -13.26
N GLU A 87 -3.23 -11.65 -13.16
CA GLU A 87 -3.86 -10.87 -12.09
C GLU A 87 -3.58 -11.43 -10.70
N GLN A 88 -3.38 -12.76 -10.59
CA GLN A 88 -3.17 -13.44 -9.31
C GLN A 88 -1.80 -13.14 -8.68
N ILE A 89 -0.78 -12.89 -9.52
CA ILE A 89 0.57 -12.60 -9.06
C ILE A 89 0.94 -11.11 -9.14
N THR A 90 0.08 -10.26 -9.70
CA THR A 90 0.29 -8.81 -9.78
C THR A 90 -0.23 -8.14 -8.52
N LEU A 91 0.59 -7.30 -7.89
CA LEU A 91 0.19 -6.47 -6.75
C LEU A 91 -0.77 -5.34 -7.18
N PRO A 92 -1.64 -4.83 -6.28
CA PRO A 92 -1.86 -5.29 -4.91
C PRO A 92 -2.75 -6.54 -4.82
N PHE A 93 -2.62 -7.29 -3.71
CA PHE A 93 -3.56 -8.34 -3.39
C PHE A 93 -4.83 -7.79 -2.75
N ARG A 94 -5.94 -8.51 -2.95
CA ARG A 94 -7.25 -8.18 -2.40
C ARG A 94 -7.88 -9.39 -1.73
N PHE A 95 -8.43 -9.18 -0.54
CA PHE A 95 -9.37 -10.11 0.08
C PHE A 95 -10.46 -9.34 0.81
N LYS A 96 -11.72 -9.55 0.45
CA LYS A 96 -12.85 -8.73 0.92
C LYS A 96 -12.57 -7.24 0.69
N ARG A 97 -12.53 -6.44 1.76
CA ARG A 97 -12.21 -5.00 1.74
C ARG A 97 -10.73 -4.68 1.99
N TRP A 98 -9.87 -5.67 2.13
CA TRP A 98 -8.46 -5.45 2.41
C TRP A 98 -7.62 -5.49 1.15
N LEU A 99 -6.79 -4.47 1.00
CA LEU A 99 -5.66 -4.42 0.07
C LEU A 99 -4.37 -4.70 0.82
N PHE A 100 -3.44 -5.33 0.12
CA PHE A 100 -2.09 -5.57 0.61
C PHE A 100 -1.08 -5.38 -0.52
N ALA A 101 0.02 -4.71 -0.20
CA ALA A 101 1.22 -4.72 -1.02
C ALA A 101 2.48 -4.92 -0.18
N ILE A 102 3.49 -5.43 -0.85
CA ILE A 102 4.83 -5.65 -0.32
C ILE A 102 5.84 -5.08 -1.30
N ALA A 103 6.88 -4.44 -0.77
CA ALA A 103 8.02 -3.94 -1.52
C ALA A 103 9.30 -4.70 -1.17
N GLY A 104 10.30 -4.61 -2.03
CA GLY A 104 11.58 -5.32 -1.92
C GLY A 104 11.63 -6.55 -2.82
N GLN A 105 12.03 -7.69 -2.27
CA GLN A 105 12.18 -8.96 -2.99
C GLN A 105 11.15 -9.98 -2.49
N PRO A 106 9.86 -9.86 -2.83
CA PRO A 106 8.80 -10.72 -2.31
C PRO A 106 9.01 -12.21 -2.64
N ASP A 107 9.68 -12.54 -3.74
CA ASP A 107 9.97 -13.93 -4.12
C ASP A 107 11.02 -14.59 -3.20
N ALA A 108 11.85 -13.82 -2.54
CA ALA A 108 12.78 -14.31 -1.53
C ALA A 108 12.06 -14.85 -0.27
N LEU A 109 10.76 -14.61 -0.11
CA LEU A 109 9.94 -15.21 0.94
C LEU A 109 9.56 -16.68 0.66
N ALA A 110 9.84 -17.21 -0.53
CA ALA A 110 9.43 -18.56 -0.95
C ALA A 110 9.76 -19.68 0.07
N PRO A 111 10.93 -19.70 0.75
CA PRO A 111 11.27 -20.76 1.71
C PRO A 111 10.27 -20.92 2.85
N ILE A 112 9.61 -19.84 3.29
CA ILE A 112 8.68 -19.88 4.42
C ILE A 112 7.22 -20.08 4.02
N ARG A 113 6.90 -20.13 2.72
CA ARG A 113 5.52 -20.29 2.24
C ARG A 113 4.80 -21.50 2.88
N PRO A 114 5.38 -22.71 2.95
CA PRO A 114 4.73 -23.85 3.56
C PRO A 114 4.38 -23.62 5.03
N ALA A 115 5.27 -22.95 5.79
CA ALA A 115 5.04 -22.64 7.19
C ALA A 115 3.89 -21.63 7.36
N LEU A 116 3.87 -20.54 6.56
CA LEU A 116 2.79 -19.56 6.57
C LEU A 116 1.43 -20.22 6.27
N LEU A 117 1.34 -21.04 5.20
CA LEU A 117 0.09 -21.68 4.83
C LEU A 117 -0.40 -22.71 5.86
N LYS A 118 0.52 -23.42 6.51
CA LYS A 118 0.18 -24.40 7.56
C LYS A 118 -0.45 -23.71 8.78
N ALA A 119 -0.03 -22.50 9.10
CA ALA A 119 -0.54 -21.75 10.23
C ALA A 119 -1.92 -21.11 9.98
N LEU A 120 -2.38 -21.06 8.72
CA LEU A 120 -3.67 -20.45 8.39
C LEU A 120 -4.86 -21.33 8.75
N PRO A 121 -5.96 -20.75 9.26
CA PRO A 121 -7.27 -21.41 9.31
C PRO A 121 -7.70 -21.90 7.92
N ASP A 122 -8.40 -23.03 7.86
CA ASP A 122 -8.78 -23.69 6.61
C ASP A 122 -9.50 -22.80 5.61
N TYR A 123 -10.41 -21.93 6.09
CA TYR A 123 -11.17 -21.05 5.20
C TYR A 123 -10.30 -19.97 4.55
N LEU A 124 -9.26 -19.45 5.25
CA LEU A 124 -8.28 -18.51 4.66
C LEU A 124 -7.33 -19.26 3.72
N ARG A 125 -6.85 -20.43 4.13
CA ARG A 125 -5.95 -21.25 3.31
C ARG A 125 -6.58 -21.61 1.96
N ARG A 126 -7.87 -21.93 1.90
CA ARG A 126 -8.61 -22.21 0.65
C ARG A 126 -8.80 -20.98 -0.23
N SER A 127 -8.62 -19.77 0.33
CA SER A 127 -8.76 -18.51 -0.40
C SER A 127 -7.45 -18.04 -1.06
N VAL A 128 -6.32 -18.65 -0.71
CA VAL A 128 -5.02 -18.39 -1.36
C VAL A 128 -5.08 -18.93 -2.79
N LYS A 129 -4.81 -18.08 -3.78
CA LYS A 129 -4.97 -18.40 -5.21
C LYS A 129 -3.63 -18.61 -5.93
N GLY A 130 -2.60 -17.88 -5.51
CA GLY A 130 -1.29 -17.90 -6.13
C GLY A 130 -0.30 -18.82 -5.43
N ASP A 131 0.90 -18.87 -5.98
CA ASP A 131 2.04 -19.64 -5.47
C ASP A 131 3.01 -18.79 -4.65
N SER A 132 2.72 -17.51 -4.46
CA SER A 132 3.57 -16.55 -3.77
C SER A 132 3.50 -16.68 -2.24
N ALA A 133 4.66 -16.62 -1.58
CA ALA A 133 4.72 -16.47 -0.12
C ALA A 133 4.22 -15.10 0.37
N ALA A 134 4.31 -14.07 -0.48
CA ALA A 134 3.76 -12.75 -0.17
C ALA A 134 2.23 -12.78 -0.01
N GLU A 135 1.52 -13.59 -0.81
CA GLU A 135 0.10 -13.84 -0.61
C GLU A 135 -0.15 -14.59 0.70
N GLY A 136 0.69 -15.58 1.04
CA GLY A 136 0.66 -16.26 2.33
C GLY A 136 0.80 -15.28 3.51
N LEU A 137 1.73 -14.33 3.42
CA LEU A 137 1.90 -13.27 4.42
C LEU A 137 0.66 -12.38 4.54
N PHE A 138 0.03 -12.02 3.43
CA PHE A 138 -1.23 -11.29 3.46
C PHE A 138 -2.32 -12.05 4.21
N PHE A 139 -2.47 -13.34 3.93
CA PHE A 139 -3.46 -14.16 4.64
C PHE A 139 -3.10 -14.39 6.12
N THR A 140 -1.82 -14.40 6.48
CA THR A 140 -1.37 -14.38 7.88
C THR A 140 -1.80 -13.10 8.58
N PHE A 141 -1.62 -11.95 7.94
CA PHE A 141 -2.16 -10.67 8.43
C PHE A 141 -3.68 -10.74 8.67
N LEU A 142 -4.45 -11.25 7.70
CA LEU A 142 -5.90 -11.40 7.82
C LEU A 142 -6.30 -12.35 8.97
N SER A 143 -5.53 -13.41 9.21
CA SER A 143 -5.73 -14.30 10.35
C SER A 143 -5.55 -13.56 11.67
N ARG A 144 -4.45 -12.80 11.83
CA ARG A 144 -4.20 -12.00 13.05
C ARG A 144 -5.23 -10.90 13.25
N LEU A 145 -5.66 -10.27 12.17
CA LEU A 145 -6.70 -9.24 12.22
C LEU A 145 -8.03 -9.82 12.72
N ARG A 146 -8.37 -11.04 12.31
CA ARG A 146 -9.58 -11.72 12.77
C ARG A 146 -9.54 -12.04 14.27
N ASP A 147 -8.35 -12.29 14.83
CA ASP A 147 -8.20 -12.55 16.27
C ASP A 147 -8.56 -11.32 17.12
N VAL A 148 -8.54 -10.11 16.54
CA VAL A 148 -8.89 -8.85 17.23
C VAL A 148 -10.23 -8.26 16.80
N GLY A 149 -10.86 -8.78 15.72
CA GLY A 149 -12.15 -8.31 15.25
C GLY A 149 -12.59 -8.97 13.94
N ARG A 150 -13.75 -8.56 13.43
CA ARG A 150 -14.25 -9.07 12.14
C ARG A 150 -13.53 -8.40 10.98
N LEU A 151 -13.20 -9.16 9.93
CA LEU A 151 -12.50 -8.63 8.73
C LEU A 151 -13.31 -7.59 7.95
N ASP A 152 -14.59 -7.52 8.18
CA ASP A 152 -15.55 -6.59 7.61
C ASP A 152 -16.03 -5.53 8.61
N ASP A 153 -15.41 -5.45 9.78
CA ASP A 153 -15.75 -4.47 10.81
C ASP A 153 -15.32 -3.06 10.35
N HIS A 154 -16.29 -2.17 10.26
CA HIS A 154 -16.06 -0.77 9.89
C HIS A 154 -15.44 0.06 11.00
N GLU A 155 -15.54 -0.38 12.25
CA GLU A 155 -14.98 0.29 13.43
C GLU A 155 -13.55 -0.17 13.77
N LEU A 156 -13.00 -1.08 12.95
CA LEU A 156 -11.65 -1.58 13.18
C LEU A 156 -10.62 -0.46 13.05
N GLY A 157 -9.97 -0.11 14.16
CA GLY A 157 -9.02 1.00 14.23
C GLY A 157 -7.70 0.73 13.49
N ALA A 158 -7.03 1.79 13.08
CA ALA A 158 -5.73 1.71 12.39
C ALA A 158 -4.65 1.00 13.22
N GLU A 159 -4.67 1.17 14.55
CA GLU A 159 -3.74 0.49 15.46
C GLU A 159 -3.94 -1.04 15.49
N ALA A 160 -5.18 -1.52 15.38
CA ALA A 160 -5.44 -2.96 15.30
C ALA A 160 -4.88 -3.54 14.00
N ALA A 161 -5.05 -2.83 12.88
CA ALA A 161 -4.45 -3.21 11.60
C ALA A 161 -2.92 -3.19 11.66
N ALA A 162 -2.32 -2.18 12.29
CA ALA A 162 -0.87 -2.04 12.44
C ALA A 162 -0.28 -3.16 13.31
N ARG A 163 -0.90 -3.46 14.47
CA ARG A 163 -0.48 -4.58 15.33
C ARG A 163 -0.61 -5.93 14.62
N SER A 164 -1.69 -6.13 13.87
CA SER A 164 -1.90 -7.38 13.11
C SER A 164 -0.87 -7.55 11.98
N LEU A 165 -0.50 -6.44 11.31
CA LEU A 165 0.55 -6.46 10.28
C LEU A 165 1.93 -6.76 10.91
N ALA A 166 2.25 -6.13 12.03
CA ALA A 166 3.49 -6.40 12.77
C ALA A 166 3.57 -7.86 13.24
N ALA A 167 2.46 -8.40 13.76
CA ALA A 167 2.39 -9.79 14.19
C ALA A 167 2.62 -10.77 13.02
N ALA A 168 2.02 -10.51 11.86
CA ALA A 168 2.21 -11.34 10.66
C ALA A 168 3.66 -11.33 10.18
N VAL A 169 4.32 -10.17 10.17
CA VAL A 169 5.73 -10.08 9.80
C VAL A 169 6.63 -10.73 10.86
N GLY A 170 6.31 -10.61 12.14
CA GLY A 170 7.02 -11.33 13.20
C GLY A 170 6.90 -12.86 13.07
N GLU A 171 5.80 -13.38 12.53
CA GLU A 171 5.68 -14.81 12.18
C GLU A 171 6.59 -15.19 11.01
N ALA A 172 6.66 -14.34 9.99
CA ALA A 172 7.60 -14.55 8.89
C ALA A 172 9.06 -14.54 9.37
N GLU A 173 9.43 -13.62 10.26
CA GLU A 173 10.76 -13.58 10.90
C GLU A 173 11.07 -14.91 11.59
N ARG A 174 10.18 -15.39 12.47
CA ARG A 174 10.35 -16.68 13.16
C ARG A 174 10.44 -17.87 12.19
N ALA A 175 9.67 -17.86 11.12
CA ALA A 175 9.73 -18.90 10.11
C ALA A 175 11.07 -18.90 9.36
N PHE A 176 11.67 -17.74 9.11
CA PHE A 176 13.02 -17.62 8.54
C PHE A 176 14.10 -18.10 9.51
N GLU A 177 13.98 -17.77 10.79
CA GLU A 177 14.88 -18.30 11.83
C GLU A 177 14.88 -19.83 11.86
N GLN A 178 13.71 -20.47 11.73
CA GLN A 178 13.59 -21.94 11.71
C GLN A 178 14.27 -22.58 10.49
N VAL A 179 14.37 -21.88 9.37
CA VAL A 179 15.12 -22.36 8.19
C VAL A 179 16.56 -21.86 8.14
N GLY A 180 17.03 -21.20 9.22
CA GLY A 180 18.42 -20.75 9.36
C GLY A 180 18.79 -19.58 8.43
N GLN A 181 17.83 -18.77 8.02
CA GLN A 181 18.03 -17.64 7.10
C GLN A 181 17.52 -16.33 7.71
N PRO A 182 18.09 -15.17 7.39
CA PRO A 182 17.54 -13.88 7.77
C PRO A 182 16.30 -13.56 6.92
N LEU A 183 15.36 -12.80 7.51
CA LEU A 183 14.25 -12.24 6.75
C LEU A 183 14.76 -11.32 5.63
N PRO A 184 14.37 -11.51 4.37
CA PRO A 184 14.72 -10.59 3.29
C PRO A 184 14.19 -9.17 3.55
N GLY A 185 14.93 -8.16 3.11
CA GLY A 185 14.51 -6.77 3.22
C GLY A 185 13.15 -6.55 2.54
N MET A 186 12.18 -6.07 3.32
CA MET A 186 10.81 -5.81 2.85
C MET A 186 10.19 -4.59 3.52
N ALA A 187 9.22 -4.00 2.86
CA ALA A 187 8.23 -3.11 3.45
C ALA A 187 6.83 -3.59 3.03
N ALA A 188 5.84 -3.39 3.89
CA ALA A 188 4.48 -3.83 3.60
C ALA A 188 3.45 -2.76 3.98
N VAL A 189 2.34 -2.75 3.26
CA VAL A 189 1.21 -1.86 3.51
C VAL A 189 -0.11 -2.62 3.38
N VAL A 190 -1.06 -2.30 4.25
CA VAL A 190 -2.45 -2.78 4.21
C VAL A 190 -3.40 -1.59 4.26
N SER A 191 -4.54 -1.70 3.59
CA SER A 191 -5.62 -0.72 3.68
C SER A 191 -6.98 -1.39 3.47
N ASN A 192 -8.00 -0.88 4.17
CA ASN A 192 -9.41 -1.27 3.96
C ASN A 192 -10.28 -0.11 3.44
N GLY A 193 -9.65 0.98 3.00
CA GLY A 193 -10.31 2.21 2.55
C GLY A 193 -10.60 3.21 3.68
N ARG A 194 -10.57 2.78 4.93
CA ARG A 194 -10.81 3.65 6.11
C ARG A 194 -9.56 3.83 6.95
N VAL A 195 -8.75 2.79 7.03
CA VAL A 195 -7.48 2.81 7.75
C VAL A 195 -6.39 2.25 6.86
N MET A 196 -5.17 2.68 7.12
CA MET A 196 -3.97 2.15 6.49
C MET A 196 -2.94 1.84 7.58
N ALA A 197 -2.18 0.77 7.38
CA ALA A 197 -1.04 0.47 8.23
C ALA A 197 0.14 0.05 7.36
N THR A 198 1.34 0.42 7.77
CA THR A 198 2.58 0.09 7.06
C THR A 198 3.69 -0.21 8.04
N LEU A 199 4.68 -0.98 7.60
CA LEU A 199 5.88 -1.27 8.39
C LEU A 199 7.12 -1.44 7.50
N ARG A 200 8.29 -1.21 8.10
CA ARG A 200 9.60 -1.40 7.50
C ARG A 200 10.34 -2.58 8.13
N ARG A 201 10.96 -3.39 7.26
CA ARG A 201 11.95 -4.44 7.62
C ARG A 201 13.03 -4.47 6.53
N GLY A 202 14.09 -3.69 6.70
CA GLY A 202 15.26 -3.72 5.80
C GLY A 202 15.07 -3.13 4.40
N HIS A 203 13.83 -2.78 3.96
CA HIS A 203 13.60 -2.12 2.68
C HIS A 203 13.20 -0.66 2.90
N PRO A 204 13.70 0.30 2.09
CA PRO A 204 13.38 1.71 2.24
C PRO A 204 11.88 1.98 2.22
N LEU A 205 11.42 2.77 3.18
CA LEU A 205 10.03 3.18 3.32
C LEU A 205 9.97 4.61 3.83
N GLN A 206 9.13 5.41 3.23
CA GLN A 206 8.93 6.81 3.59
C GLN A 206 7.45 7.10 3.81
N VAL A 207 7.15 8.05 4.69
CA VAL A 207 5.80 8.57 4.92
C VAL A 207 5.79 10.07 4.75
N GLY A 208 4.80 10.58 4.02
CA GLY A 208 4.57 12.01 3.83
C GLY A 208 3.14 12.39 4.20
N VAL A 209 2.97 13.63 4.66
CA VAL A 209 1.65 14.21 4.96
C VAL A 209 1.51 15.50 4.16
N ILE A 210 0.35 15.67 3.53
CA ILE A 210 -0.05 16.91 2.88
C ILE A 210 -1.15 17.54 3.74
N ASP A 211 -0.96 18.80 4.09
CA ASP A 211 -1.98 19.66 4.69
C ASP A 211 -2.13 20.88 3.79
N GLY A 212 -3.18 20.87 2.98
CA GLY A 212 -3.40 21.81 1.90
C GLY A 212 -2.62 21.48 0.61
N LEU A 213 -3.24 21.73 -0.52
CA LEU A 213 -2.71 21.44 -1.87
C LEU A 213 -2.69 22.72 -2.75
N ILE A 214 -2.22 23.83 -2.20
CA ILE A 214 -2.03 25.09 -2.94
C ILE A 214 -0.53 25.45 -2.89
N PRO A 215 0.07 25.80 -4.04
CA PRO A 215 -0.50 25.84 -5.39
C PRO A 215 -0.77 24.45 -5.98
N CYS A 216 -1.74 24.38 -6.91
CA CYS A 216 -2.06 23.15 -7.66
C CYS A 216 -1.88 23.35 -9.16
N ALA A 217 -0.86 22.73 -9.73
CA ALA A 217 -0.56 22.84 -11.17
C ALA A 217 -1.61 22.16 -12.07
N ARG A 218 -2.25 21.08 -11.58
CA ARG A 218 -3.27 20.36 -12.36
C ARG A 218 -4.52 21.22 -12.57
N ASP A 219 -4.93 21.92 -11.52
CA ASP A 219 -6.17 22.69 -11.49
C ASP A 219 -5.94 24.18 -11.70
N GLU A 220 -4.69 24.56 -12.04
CA GLU A 220 -4.28 25.95 -12.33
C GLU A 220 -4.57 26.91 -11.17
N ILE A 221 -4.47 26.41 -9.93
CA ILE A 221 -4.69 27.20 -8.72
C ILE A 221 -3.35 27.79 -8.27
N GLY A 222 -3.24 29.12 -8.35
CA GLY A 222 -2.07 29.86 -7.85
C GLY A 222 -2.12 30.11 -6.33
N PRO A 223 -1.00 30.56 -5.74
CA PRO A 223 -0.93 30.81 -4.29
C PRO A 223 -1.87 31.91 -3.80
N SER A 224 -2.22 32.85 -4.68
CA SER A 224 -3.13 34.00 -4.38
C SER A 224 -4.55 33.78 -4.88
N ALA A 225 -4.96 32.53 -5.13
CA ALA A 225 -6.29 32.24 -5.64
C ALA A 225 -7.38 32.63 -4.65
N ASN A 226 -8.54 33.07 -5.19
CA ASN A 226 -9.67 33.55 -4.39
C ASN A 226 -10.24 32.43 -3.50
N GLU A 227 -10.20 32.64 -2.20
CA GLU A 227 -10.65 31.69 -1.17
C GLU A 227 -12.16 31.41 -1.18
N LEU A 228 -12.96 32.31 -1.80
CA LEU A 228 -14.40 32.12 -1.93
C LEU A 228 -14.74 31.08 -3.01
N ASN A 229 -13.78 30.74 -3.88
CA ASN A 229 -13.98 29.71 -4.87
C ASN A 229 -14.02 28.33 -4.17
N PRO A 230 -15.11 27.54 -4.33
CA PRO A 230 -15.25 26.23 -3.70
C PRO A 230 -14.10 25.28 -4.04
N LYS A 231 -13.57 25.33 -5.26
CA LYS A 231 -12.44 24.52 -5.70
C LYS A 231 -11.16 24.87 -4.95
N VAL A 232 -10.89 26.14 -4.73
CA VAL A 232 -9.75 26.62 -3.92
C VAL A 232 -9.90 26.19 -2.46
N LYS A 233 -11.12 26.27 -1.92
CA LYS A 233 -11.43 25.83 -0.56
C LYS A 233 -11.15 24.32 -0.38
N SER A 234 -11.61 23.46 -1.31
CA SER A 234 -11.34 22.01 -1.26
C SER A 234 -9.84 21.74 -1.25
N HIS A 235 -9.05 22.39 -2.10
CA HIS A 235 -7.60 22.24 -2.14
C HIS A 235 -6.91 22.68 -0.84
N ARG A 236 -7.37 23.77 -0.21
CA ARG A 236 -6.82 24.22 1.07
C ARG A 236 -7.14 23.28 2.22
N MET A 237 -8.30 22.64 2.19
CA MET A 237 -8.77 21.74 3.25
C MET A 237 -8.29 20.29 3.05
N LEU A 238 -7.65 19.99 1.92
CA LEU A 238 -7.16 18.64 1.66
C LEU A 238 -6.16 18.22 2.74
N ARG A 239 -6.36 17.03 3.27
CA ARG A 239 -5.39 16.28 4.05
C ARG A 239 -5.11 14.96 3.36
N ALA A 240 -3.84 14.60 3.25
CA ALA A 240 -3.44 13.31 2.71
C ALA A 240 -2.24 12.76 3.45
N ALA A 241 -2.26 11.46 3.71
CA ALA A 241 -1.12 10.68 4.15
C ALA A 241 -0.67 9.77 3.01
N MET A 242 0.62 9.73 2.77
CA MET A 242 1.22 8.95 1.69
C MET A 242 2.32 8.05 2.24
N VAL A 243 2.39 6.85 1.73
CA VAL A 243 3.45 5.88 2.05
C VAL A 243 4.12 5.46 0.76
N LEU A 244 5.42 5.64 0.67
CA LEU A 244 6.23 5.35 -0.52
C LEU A 244 7.33 4.37 -0.17
N SER A 245 7.43 3.28 -0.93
CA SER A 245 8.51 2.31 -0.81
C SER A 245 9.58 2.50 -1.90
N GLY A 246 10.81 2.05 -1.63
CA GLY A 246 11.90 1.98 -2.60
C GLY A 246 12.66 3.29 -2.81
N ALA A 247 12.04 4.45 -2.64
CA ALA A 247 12.68 5.75 -2.72
C ALA A 247 13.36 6.15 -1.40
N GLN A 248 14.32 7.06 -1.49
CA GLN A 248 14.98 7.69 -0.35
C GLN A 248 15.13 9.19 -0.61
N GLY A 249 15.00 9.99 0.46
CA GLY A 249 15.19 11.42 0.39
C GLY A 249 14.15 12.18 -0.45
N THR A 250 12.93 11.63 -0.59
CA THR A 250 11.86 12.31 -1.30
C THR A 250 11.41 13.54 -0.52
N GLU A 251 11.40 14.68 -1.19
CA GLU A 251 11.01 15.96 -0.59
C GLU A 251 9.59 15.91 0.01
N GLY A 252 9.45 16.31 1.27
CA GLY A 252 8.18 16.27 2.00
C GLY A 252 7.83 14.91 2.61
N PHE A 253 8.75 13.94 2.54
CA PHE A 253 8.62 12.66 3.19
C PHE A 253 9.68 12.49 4.28
N ARG A 254 9.32 11.78 5.36
CA ARG A 254 10.27 11.28 6.36
C ARG A 254 10.54 9.80 6.15
N GLU A 255 11.75 9.38 6.45
CA GLU A 255 12.10 7.95 6.52
C GLU A 255 11.33 7.28 7.67
N VAL A 256 10.85 6.09 7.41
CA VAL A 256 10.32 5.19 8.43
C VAL A 256 11.49 4.44 9.05
N ALA A 257 11.61 4.46 10.37
CA ALA A 257 12.71 3.77 11.06
C ALA A 257 12.64 2.24 10.89
N GLU A 258 13.77 1.57 11.08
CA GLU A 258 13.79 0.11 11.06
C GLU A 258 12.89 -0.45 12.16
N ARG A 259 12.03 -1.41 11.81
CA ARG A 259 11.02 -2.01 12.68
C ARG A 259 9.87 -1.08 13.09
N GLU A 260 9.85 0.15 12.63
CA GLU A 260 8.74 1.05 12.87
C GLU A 260 7.48 0.56 12.15
N VAL A 261 6.37 0.65 12.86
CA VAL A 261 5.01 0.36 12.35
C VAL A 261 4.19 1.63 12.44
N ILE A 262 3.55 2.02 11.35
CA ILE A 262 2.76 3.24 11.29
C ILE A 262 1.29 2.89 11.08
N ALA A 263 0.45 3.47 11.93
CA ALA A 263 -1.01 3.44 11.82
C ALA A 263 -1.52 4.78 11.29
N ILE A 264 -2.32 4.74 10.23
CA ILE A 264 -2.91 5.92 9.57
C ILE A 264 -4.43 5.77 9.67
N PRO A 265 -5.10 6.54 10.54
CA PRO A 265 -6.54 6.51 10.70
C PRO A 265 -7.24 7.29 9.58
N ARG A 266 -8.56 7.06 9.43
CA ARG A 266 -9.39 7.77 8.44
C ARG A 266 -9.34 9.29 8.59
N THR A 267 -9.24 9.78 9.81
CA THR A 267 -9.23 11.23 10.10
C THR A 267 -7.97 11.94 9.63
N LEU A 268 -6.90 11.19 9.33
CA LEU A 268 -5.58 11.72 8.92
C LEU A 268 -4.95 12.72 9.92
N THR A 269 -5.56 12.89 11.09
CA THR A 269 -5.12 13.86 12.11
C THR A 269 -4.02 13.32 13.01
N ASP A 270 -3.80 12.00 12.99
CA ASP A 270 -2.97 11.33 13.97
C ASP A 270 -2.28 10.10 13.35
N VAL A 271 -1.27 10.40 12.52
CA VAL A 271 -0.39 9.36 11.96
C VAL A 271 0.57 8.90 13.07
N ARG A 272 0.33 7.73 13.64
CA ARG A 272 1.05 7.23 14.82
C ARG A 272 2.09 6.17 14.46
N SER A 273 3.25 6.30 15.06
CA SER A 273 4.24 5.22 15.20
C SER A 273 3.88 4.36 16.42
N LEU A 274 3.97 3.03 16.28
CA LEU A 274 3.69 2.02 17.30
C LEU A 274 4.97 1.23 17.63
#